data_1de389b5a128a4d8041af045c35ec565
#
_entry.id   1de389b5a128a4d8041af045c35ec565
#
_cell.length_a   1.000
_cell.length_b   1.000
_cell.length_c   1.000
_cell.angle_alpha   90.00
_cell.angle_beta   90.00
_cell.angle_gamma   90.00
#
_symmetry.space_group_name_H-M   'P 1'
#
loop_
_entity.id
_entity.type
_entity.pdbx_description
1 polymer ?
#
loop_
_entity_poly.entity_id
_entity_poly.type
_entity_poly.pdbx_seq_one_letter_code
_entity_poly.pdbx_strand_id
1 'polypeptide(L)'
;MSGAPSERRESYAASRAQALARFESAARSAVESRRLPALLALTAGRETYSFSATPPGGESLSEDTVVWYASLSKTFTALAALRLVDAGLLDLDAPITDVTHLREVRILTGYDASGARYAVPRTPITARMLLTHTAGFGYDFLESRLGRYAREHAVPSRVSSRAASLELPLIAEPGTQWNYGIGIDLLGVVLEARCGETLERILRTWVLDPLGLDSVRFGPHGPAAPMHSRTRYEDGSARLAPLDLRYPDDPEQAAGGGGLYGTPRDFLRLLRALLADSAPQRSNAPGSPAPHSADSGSPALGSPGITGAPLLSPVLSAEARRAQLPASWVSPRRSALPASTEDWDFIPEQGDNWSLLGMTNTRTGPHGRAPGGLMWAGLCNSYFWVDWENRDCGALFTQMLPFADPCALELFSLLEATIPRT
;
A
#
# COMPACT_ATOMS: atom_id res chain seq x y z
N MET A 1 -1.41 -35.66 15.35
CA MET A 1 -0.40 -36.34 14.52
C MET A 1 0.96 -35.81 14.92
N SER A 2 1.76 -36.60 15.66
CA SER A 2 3.05 -36.25 16.25
C SER A 2 4.16 -36.83 15.39
N GLY A 3 4.45 -36.21 14.25
CA GLY A 3 5.70 -36.50 13.50
C GLY A 3 6.89 -35.79 14.15
N ALA A 4 8.10 -36.35 14.04
CA ALA A 4 9.33 -35.74 14.54
C ALA A 4 9.56 -34.36 13.85
N PRO A 5 10.25 -33.41 14.51
CA PRO A 5 10.50 -32.07 13.93
C PRO A 5 11.18 -32.09 12.56
N SER A 6 11.99 -33.11 12.25
CA SER A 6 12.63 -33.36 10.96
C SER A 6 11.62 -33.73 9.87
N GLU A 7 10.70 -34.68 10.16
CA GLU A 7 9.68 -35.12 9.22
C GLU A 7 8.71 -33.99 8.85
N ARG A 8 8.35 -33.14 9.81
CA ARG A 8 7.55 -31.95 9.55
C ARG A 8 8.26 -30.93 8.67
N ARG A 9 9.58 -30.74 8.84
CA ARG A 9 10.38 -29.87 8.00
C ARG A 9 10.47 -30.38 6.55
N GLU A 10 10.69 -31.67 6.36
CA GLU A 10 10.76 -32.31 5.04
C GLU A 10 9.42 -32.27 4.31
N SER A 11 8.33 -32.56 4.99
CA SER A 11 6.96 -32.46 4.45
C SER A 11 6.62 -31.02 4.05
N TYR A 12 7.01 -30.04 4.86
CA TYR A 12 6.84 -28.63 4.56
C TYR A 12 7.64 -28.20 3.32
N ALA A 13 8.93 -28.55 3.25
CA ALA A 13 9.79 -28.18 2.13
C ALA A 13 9.24 -28.76 0.80
N ALA A 14 8.78 -30.02 0.83
CA ALA A 14 8.17 -30.66 -0.34
C ALA A 14 6.86 -29.96 -0.78
N SER A 15 5.99 -29.60 0.17
CA SER A 15 4.74 -28.89 -0.13
C SER A 15 5.00 -27.50 -0.71
N ARG A 16 5.94 -26.74 -0.13
CA ARG A 16 6.33 -25.42 -0.64
C ARG A 16 6.95 -25.52 -2.03
N ALA A 17 7.83 -26.47 -2.27
CA ALA A 17 8.44 -26.69 -3.58
C ALA A 17 7.37 -26.99 -4.65
N GLN A 18 6.35 -27.80 -4.33
CA GLN A 18 5.25 -28.07 -5.22
C GLN A 18 4.39 -26.82 -5.50
N ALA A 19 4.13 -25.99 -4.49
CA ALA A 19 3.40 -24.74 -4.66
C ALA A 19 4.18 -23.74 -5.54
N LEU A 20 5.50 -23.61 -5.32
CA LEU A 20 6.38 -22.78 -6.15
C LEU A 20 6.40 -23.27 -7.61
N ALA A 21 6.52 -24.57 -7.85
CA ALA A 21 6.51 -25.13 -9.20
C ALA A 21 5.19 -24.84 -9.93
N ARG A 22 4.05 -24.90 -9.26
CA ARG A 22 2.74 -24.51 -9.81
C ARG A 22 2.70 -23.03 -10.16
N PHE A 23 3.15 -22.18 -9.25
CA PHE A 23 3.24 -20.73 -9.48
C PHE A 23 4.13 -20.43 -10.69
N GLU A 24 5.35 -20.97 -10.75
CA GLU A 24 6.29 -20.74 -11.86
C GLU A 24 5.72 -21.17 -13.21
N SER A 25 5.10 -22.35 -13.27
CA SER A 25 4.45 -22.86 -14.49
C SER A 25 3.34 -21.93 -14.97
N ALA A 26 2.46 -21.50 -14.06
CA ALA A 26 1.38 -20.56 -14.37
C ALA A 26 1.92 -19.18 -14.80
N ALA A 27 2.95 -18.68 -14.14
CA ALA A 27 3.56 -17.39 -14.44
C ALA A 27 4.23 -17.38 -15.81
N ARG A 28 5.01 -18.44 -16.16
CA ARG A 28 5.60 -18.60 -17.50
C ARG A 28 4.51 -18.62 -18.56
N SER A 29 3.48 -19.46 -18.39
CA SER A 29 2.34 -19.53 -19.32
C SER A 29 1.63 -18.19 -19.50
N ALA A 30 1.44 -17.42 -18.42
CA ALA A 30 0.79 -16.12 -18.48
C ALA A 30 1.58 -15.10 -19.30
N VAL A 31 2.91 -15.10 -19.14
CA VAL A 31 3.81 -14.19 -19.86
C VAL A 31 4.01 -14.62 -21.32
N GLU A 32 4.23 -15.92 -21.60
CA GLU A 32 4.38 -16.46 -22.93
C GLU A 32 3.11 -16.25 -23.79
N SER A 33 1.94 -16.42 -23.18
CA SER A 33 0.65 -16.14 -23.84
C SER A 33 0.29 -14.66 -23.88
N ARG A 34 1.19 -13.76 -23.46
CA ARG A 34 0.99 -12.32 -23.41
C ARG A 34 -0.25 -11.88 -22.60
N ARG A 35 -0.62 -12.67 -21.61
CA ARG A 35 -1.60 -12.22 -20.59
C ARG A 35 -0.99 -11.24 -19.61
N LEU A 36 0.31 -11.29 -19.37
CA LEU A 36 1.08 -10.31 -18.61
C LEU A 36 2.28 -9.83 -19.41
N PRO A 37 2.75 -8.56 -19.23
CA PRO A 37 3.92 -8.03 -19.95
C PRO A 37 5.22 -8.66 -19.44
N ALA A 38 5.41 -8.70 -18.14
CA ALA A 38 6.48 -9.35 -17.41
C ALA A 38 6.04 -9.46 -15.94
N LEU A 39 6.75 -10.28 -15.17
CA LEU A 39 6.44 -10.52 -13.78
C LEU A 39 7.73 -10.76 -12.98
N LEU A 40 7.76 -10.23 -11.76
CA LEU A 40 8.74 -10.58 -10.74
C LEU A 40 8.00 -10.94 -9.44
N ALA A 41 8.34 -12.07 -8.84
CA ALA A 41 7.84 -12.51 -7.56
C ALA A 41 8.98 -12.67 -6.56
N LEU A 42 8.77 -12.18 -5.35
CA LEU A 42 9.73 -12.26 -4.25
C LEU A 42 9.01 -12.75 -2.98
N THR A 43 9.62 -13.67 -2.25
CA THR A 43 9.19 -13.96 -0.87
C THR A 43 10.38 -13.98 0.08
N ALA A 44 10.13 -13.68 1.34
CA ALA A 44 11.12 -13.79 2.39
C ALA A 44 10.44 -14.22 3.70
N GLY A 45 10.95 -15.26 4.28
CA GLY A 45 10.50 -15.83 5.52
C GLY A 45 11.61 -16.72 6.08
N ARG A 46 11.35 -18.00 6.20
CA ARG A 46 12.42 -18.99 6.54
C ARG A 46 13.45 -19.09 5.41
N GLU A 47 13.03 -18.89 4.18
CA GLU A 47 13.85 -18.89 2.98
C GLU A 47 13.47 -17.70 2.10
N THR A 48 14.46 -17.16 1.38
CA THR A 48 14.22 -16.14 0.37
C THR A 48 14.03 -16.81 -0.99
N TYR A 49 13.04 -16.35 -1.74
CA TYR A 49 12.75 -16.82 -3.09
C TYR A 49 12.62 -15.62 -4.03
N SER A 50 13.09 -15.79 -5.26
CA SER A 50 12.99 -14.81 -6.33
C SER A 50 12.75 -15.54 -7.65
N PHE A 51 11.77 -15.05 -8.42
CA PHE A 51 11.43 -15.62 -9.71
C PHE A 51 10.98 -14.52 -10.67
N SER A 52 11.51 -14.51 -11.87
CA SER A 52 11.12 -13.61 -12.94
C SER A 52 10.64 -14.38 -14.18
N ALA A 53 9.57 -13.89 -14.81
CA ALA A 53 9.11 -14.34 -16.10
C ALA A 53 9.07 -13.17 -17.08
N THR A 54 9.65 -13.37 -18.26
CA THR A 54 9.80 -12.36 -19.32
C THR A 54 9.33 -12.94 -20.63
N PRO A 55 8.54 -12.20 -21.44
CA PRO A 55 8.12 -12.66 -22.74
C PRO A 55 9.31 -12.69 -23.71
N PRO A 56 9.29 -13.57 -24.73
CA PRO A 56 10.33 -13.58 -25.76
C PRO A 56 10.54 -12.20 -26.39
N GLY A 57 11.77 -11.69 -26.33
CA GLY A 57 12.14 -10.37 -26.85
C GLY A 57 11.61 -9.17 -26.03
N GLY A 58 11.02 -9.41 -24.85
CA GLY A 58 10.55 -8.38 -23.95
C GLY A 58 11.59 -7.93 -22.91
N GLU A 59 11.28 -6.87 -22.19
CA GLU A 59 12.08 -6.40 -21.08
C GLU A 59 11.82 -7.23 -19.81
N SER A 60 12.90 -7.63 -19.12
CA SER A 60 12.81 -8.40 -17.89
C SER A 60 12.63 -7.49 -16.69
N LEU A 61 11.79 -7.91 -15.75
CA LEU A 61 11.81 -7.38 -14.40
C LEU A 61 12.83 -8.13 -13.56
N SER A 62 13.73 -7.41 -12.92
CA SER A 62 14.68 -7.94 -11.93
C SER A 62 14.44 -7.32 -10.57
N GLU A 63 15.12 -7.83 -9.56
CA GLU A 63 15.05 -7.26 -8.22
C GLU A 63 15.53 -5.80 -8.15
N ASP A 64 16.35 -5.39 -9.10
CA ASP A 64 16.97 -4.06 -9.19
C ASP A 64 16.32 -3.16 -10.25
N THR A 65 15.29 -3.65 -10.96
CA THR A 65 14.52 -2.85 -11.91
C THR A 65 13.66 -1.83 -11.15
N VAL A 66 13.78 -0.55 -11.48
CA VAL A 66 12.90 0.48 -10.92
C VAL A 66 11.48 0.26 -11.44
N VAL A 67 10.52 0.15 -10.53
CA VAL A 67 9.08 -0.02 -10.83
C VAL A 67 8.27 1.08 -10.16
N TRP A 68 7.12 1.41 -10.73
CA TRP A 68 6.16 2.27 -10.05
C TRP A 68 5.42 1.48 -8.98
N TYR A 69 5.58 1.88 -7.73
CA TYR A 69 4.88 1.25 -6.61
C TYR A 69 3.39 1.59 -6.58
N ALA A 70 2.98 2.71 -7.16
CA ALA A 70 1.62 3.20 -7.07
C ALA A 70 1.13 3.12 -5.60
N SER A 71 0.00 2.50 -5.32
CA SER A 71 -0.56 2.48 -3.97
C SER A 71 0.22 1.64 -2.93
N LEU A 72 1.27 0.92 -3.32
CA LEU A 72 2.24 0.38 -2.35
C LEU A 72 2.96 1.51 -1.58
N SER A 73 3.02 2.72 -2.15
CA SER A 73 3.53 3.94 -1.50
C SER A 73 2.85 4.23 -0.16
N LYS A 74 1.58 3.84 -0.01
CA LYS A 74 0.80 4.08 1.19
C LYS A 74 1.42 3.50 2.45
N THR A 75 2.06 2.33 2.34
CA THR A 75 2.73 1.67 3.46
C THR A 75 3.91 2.51 3.98
N PHE A 76 4.66 3.18 3.09
CA PHE A 76 5.76 4.07 3.48
C PHE A 76 5.24 5.31 4.20
N THR A 77 4.22 5.97 3.65
CA THR A 77 3.62 7.17 4.24
C THR A 77 2.94 6.84 5.57
N ALA A 78 2.25 5.71 5.67
CA ALA A 78 1.65 5.24 6.90
C ALA A 78 2.71 4.96 7.97
N LEU A 79 3.81 4.28 7.61
CA LEU A 79 4.90 4.01 8.55
C LEU A 79 5.56 5.31 9.04
N ALA A 80 5.78 6.29 8.15
CA ALA A 80 6.31 7.60 8.55
C ALA A 80 5.37 8.30 9.53
N ALA A 81 4.06 8.32 9.26
CA ALA A 81 3.07 8.89 10.17
C ALA A 81 3.10 8.20 11.55
N LEU A 82 3.15 6.87 11.60
CA LEU A 82 3.22 6.12 12.85
C LEU A 82 4.51 6.40 13.63
N ARG A 83 5.63 6.57 12.95
CA ARG A 83 6.89 6.97 13.61
C ARG A 83 6.84 8.38 14.18
N LEU A 84 6.12 9.30 13.51
CA LEU A 84 5.85 10.62 14.06
C LEU A 84 4.90 10.56 15.27
N VAL A 85 3.99 9.58 15.31
CA VAL A 85 3.18 9.32 16.51
C VAL A 85 4.04 8.84 17.67
N ASP A 86 4.95 7.89 17.46
CA ASP A 86 5.88 7.43 18.49
C ASP A 86 6.81 8.56 19.00
N ALA A 87 7.14 9.52 18.13
CA ALA A 87 7.92 10.71 18.48
C ALA A 87 7.10 11.82 19.16
N GLY A 88 5.78 11.64 19.30
CA GLY A 88 4.89 12.68 19.88
C GLY A 88 4.64 13.89 18.97
N LEU A 89 4.98 13.79 17.68
CA LEU A 89 4.81 14.87 16.70
C LEU A 89 3.47 14.80 15.95
N LEU A 90 2.78 13.68 16.01
CA LEU A 90 1.45 13.47 15.43
C LEU A 90 0.56 12.74 16.44
N ASP A 91 -0.68 13.20 16.60
CA ASP A 91 -1.73 12.48 17.32
C ASP A 91 -2.71 11.87 16.29
N LEU A 92 -2.97 10.58 16.43
CA LEU A 92 -3.86 9.85 15.53
C LEU A 92 -5.31 10.34 15.59
N ASP A 93 -5.75 10.79 16.76
CA ASP A 93 -7.17 11.04 17.06
C ASP A 93 -7.49 12.52 17.24
N ALA A 94 -6.47 13.39 17.31
CA ALA A 94 -6.68 14.82 17.37
C ALA A 94 -7.26 15.36 16.04
N PRO A 95 -8.21 16.31 16.08
CA PRO A 95 -8.68 17.01 14.89
C PRO A 95 -7.54 17.69 14.13
N ILE A 96 -7.52 17.52 12.80
CA ILE A 96 -6.59 18.23 11.93
C ILE A 96 -7.18 19.60 11.62
N THR A 97 -6.54 20.66 12.14
CA THR A 97 -7.02 22.05 12.02
C THR A 97 -6.04 22.96 11.28
N ASP A 98 -4.83 22.53 11.06
CA ASP A 98 -3.72 23.27 10.46
C ASP A 98 -3.60 23.10 8.93
N VAL A 99 -4.38 22.19 8.34
CA VAL A 99 -4.46 22.02 6.89
C VAL A 99 -5.80 22.59 6.41
N THR A 100 -5.78 23.75 5.75
CA THR A 100 -6.97 24.49 5.32
C THR A 100 -7.92 23.66 4.50
N HIS A 101 -7.42 22.90 3.54
CA HIS A 101 -8.25 22.03 2.69
C HIS A 101 -9.09 21.05 3.52
N LEU A 102 -8.51 20.39 4.53
CA LEU A 102 -9.23 19.42 5.37
C LEU A 102 -10.26 20.08 6.29
N ARG A 103 -10.03 21.35 6.66
CA ARG A 103 -10.96 22.13 7.49
C ARG A 103 -12.16 22.64 6.69
N GLU A 104 -11.98 22.96 5.40
CA GLU A 104 -12.98 23.65 4.57
C GLU A 104 -13.69 22.71 3.59
N VAL A 105 -13.27 21.44 3.51
CA VAL A 105 -13.84 20.44 2.61
C VAL A 105 -15.33 20.22 2.88
N ARG A 106 -16.10 19.98 1.82
CA ARG A 106 -17.55 19.71 1.88
C ARG A 106 -17.87 18.30 1.42
N ILE A 107 -19.02 17.81 1.83
CA ILE A 107 -19.53 16.50 1.39
C ILE A 107 -20.37 16.72 0.14
N LEU A 108 -20.01 16.08 -0.96
CA LEU A 108 -20.82 15.99 -2.17
C LEU A 108 -21.95 14.98 -1.94
N THR A 109 -23.15 15.49 -1.64
CA THR A 109 -24.31 14.66 -1.32
C THR A 109 -25.01 14.12 -2.57
N GLY A 110 -24.78 14.72 -3.73
CA GLY A 110 -25.35 14.31 -5.02
C GLY A 110 -25.43 15.45 -6.01
N TYR A 111 -26.28 15.26 -7.01
CA TYR A 111 -26.54 16.23 -8.08
C TYR A 111 -28.04 16.38 -8.28
N ASP A 112 -28.47 17.59 -8.66
CA ASP A 112 -29.80 17.88 -9.14
C ASP A 112 -29.77 18.73 -10.42
N ALA A 113 -30.87 19.32 -10.81
CA ALA A 113 -30.99 20.15 -12.01
C ALA A 113 -30.13 21.44 -11.94
N SER A 114 -29.77 21.90 -10.75
CA SER A 114 -28.92 23.08 -10.52
C SER A 114 -27.44 22.75 -10.38
N GLY A 115 -27.08 21.47 -10.38
CA GLY A 115 -25.70 20.99 -10.28
C GLY A 115 -25.36 20.19 -9.01
N ALA A 116 -24.12 20.29 -8.55
CA ALA A 116 -23.64 19.58 -7.37
C ALA A 116 -24.24 20.14 -6.08
N ARG A 117 -24.64 19.25 -5.17
CA ARG A 117 -25.16 19.58 -3.83
C ARG A 117 -24.16 19.20 -2.76
N TYR A 118 -24.05 20.05 -1.75
CA TYR A 118 -23.07 19.89 -0.70
C TYR A 118 -23.71 19.95 0.69
N ALA A 119 -23.04 19.28 1.64
CA ALA A 119 -23.26 19.45 3.07
C ALA A 119 -21.93 19.80 3.77
N VAL A 120 -22.03 20.37 4.95
CA VAL A 120 -20.88 20.62 5.82
C VAL A 120 -20.68 19.39 6.69
N PRO A 121 -19.46 18.79 6.76
CA PRO A 121 -19.20 17.71 7.68
C PRO A 121 -19.34 18.16 9.13
N ARG A 122 -19.83 17.28 10.00
CA ARG A 122 -20.02 17.55 11.43
C ARG A 122 -18.86 17.01 12.27
N THR A 123 -18.20 15.98 11.75
CA THR A 123 -17.09 15.32 12.40
C THR A 123 -15.78 15.84 11.82
N PRO A 124 -14.85 16.36 12.65
CA PRO A 124 -13.54 16.77 12.17
C PRO A 124 -12.72 15.56 11.71
N ILE A 125 -11.89 15.77 10.71
CA ILE A 125 -11.00 14.74 10.18
C ILE A 125 -9.80 14.55 11.10
N THR A 126 -9.37 13.30 11.29
CA THR A 126 -8.20 12.91 12.08
C THR A 126 -7.20 12.12 11.22
N ALA A 127 -5.95 11.99 11.69
CA ALA A 127 -4.93 11.18 11.01
C ALA A 127 -5.32 9.70 10.94
N ARG A 128 -5.97 9.17 11.98
CA ARG A 128 -6.52 7.80 11.97
C ARG A 128 -7.52 7.62 10.83
N MET A 129 -8.43 8.57 10.63
CA MET A 129 -9.42 8.49 9.55
C MET A 129 -8.76 8.53 8.16
N LEU A 130 -7.69 9.31 7.98
CA LEU A 130 -6.93 9.32 6.73
C LEU A 130 -6.21 7.99 6.49
N LEU A 131 -5.56 7.43 7.51
CA LEU A 131 -4.89 6.13 7.46
C LEU A 131 -5.85 4.98 7.16
N THR A 132 -7.05 5.03 7.72
CA THR A 132 -8.04 3.96 7.62
C THR A 132 -9.05 4.14 6.48
N HIS A 133 -8.88 5.17 5.63
CA HIS A 133 -9.82 5.51 4.56
C HIS A 133 -11.27 5.72 5.03
N THR A 134 -11.44 6.28 6.23
CA THR A 134 -12.75 6.60 6.81
C THR A 134 -13.02 8.10 6.88
N ALA A 135 -12.10 8.94 6.40
CA ALA A 135 -12.29 10.39 6.36
C ALA A 135 -13.35 10.87 5.35
N GLY A 136 -13.91 9.97 4.55
CA GLY A 136 -14.94 10.28 3.56
C GLY A 136 -14.42 10.64 2.17
N PHE A 137 -13.11 10.64 1.93
CA PHE A 137 -12.53 10.81 0.59
C PHE A 137 -12.63 9.53 -0.24
N GLY A 138 -12.69 9.69 -1.57
CA GLY A 138 -12.66 8.59 -2.55
C GLY A 138 -11.65 8.84 -3.65
N TYR A 139 -11.60 7.91 -4.62
CA TYR A 139 -10.97 8.09 -5.92
C TYR A 139 -12.05 8.26 -6.99
N ASP A 140 -11.80 9.12 -7.97
CA ASP A 140 -12.67 9.39 -9.11
C ASP A 140 -12.90 8.16 -10.01
N PHE A 141 -11.93 7.27 -10.10
CA PHE A 141 -12.03 6.02 -10.85
C PHE A 141 -12.78 4.88 -10.11
N LEU A 142 -13.16 5.09 -8.83
CA LEU A 142 -13.97 4.17 -8.01
C LEU A 142 -15.31 4.76 -7.60
N GLU A 143 -15.52 6.06 -7.77
CA GLU A 143 -16.75 6.76 -7.38
C GLU A 143 -17.20 7.68 -8.52
N SER A 144 -18.26 7.30 -9.20
CA SER A 144 -18.76 8.01 -10.39
C SER A 144 -19.14 9.47 -10.13
N ARG A 145 -19.63 9.79 -8.90
CA ARG A 145 -19.91 11.17 -8.50
C ARG A 145 -18.66 12.03 -8.47
N LEU A 146 -17.54 11.47 -7.99
CA LEU A 146 -16.23 12.15 -8.01
C LEU A 146 -15.69 12.27 -9.42
N GLY A 147 -15.85 11.22 -10.25
CA GLY A 147 -15.48 11.29 -11.67
C GLY A 147 -16.25 12.38 -12.44
N ARG A 148 -17.55 12.56 -12.14
CA ARG A 148 -18.34 13.67 -12.67
C ARG A 148 -17.84 15.01 -12.15
N TYR A 149 -17.63 15.12 -10.84
CA TYR A 149 -17.11 16.33 -10.19
C TYR A 149 -15.77 16.76 -10.79
N ALA A 150 -14.82 15.84 -10.93
CA ALA A 150 -13.51 16.12 -11.47
C ALA A 150 -13.57 16.67 -12.92
N ARG A 151 -14.45 16.14 -13.75
CA ARG A 151 -14.67 16.65 -15.12
C ARG A 151 -15.30 18.05 -15.13
N GLU A 152 -16.34 18.27 -14.31
CA GLU A 152 -17.05 19.56 -14.25
C GLU A 152 -16.18 20.69 -13.69
N HIS A 153 -15.26 20.37 -12.77
CA HIS A 153 -14.38 21.35 -12.11
C HIS A 153 -12.94 21.32 -12.62
N ALA A 154 -12.66 20.56 -13.68
CA ALA A 154 -11.32 20.38 -14.25
C ALA A 154 -10.26 19.97 -13.22
N VAL A 155 -10.64 19.15 -12.21
CA VAL A 155 -9.69 18.59 -11.23
C VAL A 155 -8.78 17.61 -11.95
N PRO A 156 -7.45 17.81 -11.93
CA PRO A 156 -6.52 16.94 -12.63
C PRO A 156 -6.44 15.55 -11.97
N SER A 157 -6.06 14.55 -12.75
CA SER A 157 -5.79 13.21 -12.22
C SER A 157 -4.70 13.25 -11.14
N ARG A 158 -4.81 12.39 -10.13
CA ARG A 158 -3.80 12.27 -9.06
C ARG A 158 -2.41 11.91 -9.60
N VAL A 159 -2.33 11.19 -10.72
CA VAL A 159 -1.06 10.85 -11.38
C VAL A 159 -0.35 12.09 -11.93
N SER A 160 -1.06 13.20 -12.18
CA SER A 160 -0.44 14.45 -12.61
C SER A 160 0.44 15.12 -11.56
N SER A 161 0.37 14.69 -10.29
CA SER A 161 1.06 15.27 -9.13
C SER A 161 0.80 16.76 -8.86
N ARG A 162 -0.24 17.31 -9.46
CA ARG A 162 -0.63 18.71 -9.21
C ARG A 162 -1.34 18.82 -7.85
N ALA A 163 -1.10 19.91 -7.12
CA ALA A 163 -1.78 20.18 -5.86
C ALA A 163 -3.31 20.20 -6.02
N ALA A 164 -3.81 20.78 -7.11
CA ALA A 164 -5.23 20.80 -7.45
C ALA A 164 -5.87 19.40 -7.59
N SER A 165 -5.09 18.34 -7.78
CA SER A 165 -5.62 16.96 -7.82
C SER A 165 -6.13 16.46 -6.46
N LEU A 166 -5.87 17.18 -5.38
CA LEU A 166 -6.40 16.92 -4.05
C LEU A 166 -7.73 17.63 -3.78
N GLU A 167 -8.16 18.53 -4.66
CA GLU A 167 -9.39 19.35 -4.50
C GLU A 167 -10.66 18.55 -4.78
N LEU A 168 -10.77 17.36 -4.21
CA LEU A 168 -11.96 16.52 -4.28
C LEU A 168 -12.81 16.69 -3.02
N PRO A 169 -14.15 16.75 -3.14
CA PRO A 169 -15.04 16.76 -1.99
C PRO A 169 -15.09 15.41 -1.30
N LEU A 170 -15.56 15.39 -0.07
CA LEU A 170 -15.97 14.16 0.60
C LEU A 170 -17.18 13.55 -0.10
N ILE A 171 -17.35 12.24 0.00
CA ILE A 171 -18.53 11.50 -0.47
C ILE A 171 -19.33 10.90 0.69
N ALA A 172 -18.82 11.06 1.91
CA ALA A 172 -19.46 10.60 3.14
C ALA A 172 -19.05 11.48 4.33
N GLU A 173 -19.83 11.42 5.39
CA GLU A 173 -19.48 12.00 6.69
C GLU A 173 -18.22 11.30 7.24
N PRO A 174 -17.19 12.03 7.71
CA PRO A 174 -16.01 11.43 8.32
C PRO A 174 -16.35 10.46 9.46
N GLY A 175 -15.70 9.29 9.47
CA GLY A 175 -15.88 8.26 10.49
C GLY A 175 -17.12 7.38 10.32
N THR A 176 -17.86 7.44 9.20
CA THR A 176 -19.11 6.70 9.06
C THR A 176 -19.04 5.49 8.12
N GLN A 177 -18.09 5.46 7.21
CA GLN A 177 -17.90 4.35 6.27
C GLN A 177 -16.47 4.31 5.72
N TRP A 178 -16.10 3.17 5.17
CA TRP A 178 -14.81 3.00 4.50
C TRP A 178 -14.93 3.34 3.00
N ASN A 179 -14.09 4.27 2.54
CA ASN A 179 -13.98 4.65 1.14
C ASN A 179 -12.51 4.74 0.76
N TYR A 180 -12.02 3.77 -0.01
CA TYR A 180 -10.68 3.82 -0.52
C TYR A 180 -10.47 5.06 -1.41
N GLY A 181 -9.51 5.91 -1.06
CA GLY A 181 -9.33 7.19 -1.72
C GLY A 181 -8.03 7.91 -1.41
N ILE A 182 -8.01 9.22 -1.64
CA ILE A 182 -6.84 10.10 -1.51
C ILE A 182 -6.43 10.40 -0.06
N GLY A 183 -6.99 9.70 0.94
CA GLY A 183 -6.71 9.96 2.37
C GLY A 183 -5.22 9.97 2.71
N ILE A 184 -4.44 9.01 2.18
CA ILE A 184 -2.98 8.93 2.46
C ILE A 184 -2.19 10.03 1.71
N ASP A 185 -2.69 10.51 0.57
CA ASP A 185 -2.10 11.68 -0.10
C ASP A 185 -2.27 12.93 0.78
N LEU A 186 -3.47 13.11 1.33
CA LEU A 186 -3.77 14.21 2.27
C LEU A 186 -3.03 14.05 3.61
N LEU A 187 -2.82 12.81 4.07
CA LEU A 187 -1.95 12.57 5.22
C LEU A 187 -0.52 13.06 4.93
N GLY A 188 0.00 12.84 3.72
CA GLY A 188 1.29 13.41 3.31
C GLY A 188 1.35 14.93 3.51
N VAL A 189 0.31 15.66 3.09
CA VAL A 189 0.20 17.12 3.31
C VAL A 189 0.16 17.46 4.81
N VAL A 190 -0.52 16.66 5.62
CA VAL A 190 -0.53 16.84 7.08
C VAL A 190 0.86 16.66 7.67
N LEU A 191 1.60 15.64 7.22
CA LEU A 191 2.97 15.41 7.69
C LEU A 191 3.88 16.58 7.30
N GLU A 192 3.78 17.13 6.08
CA GLU A 192 4.51 18.32 5.64
C GLU A 192 4.20 19.52 6.52
N ALA A 193 2.92 19.78 6.81
CA ALA A 193 2.51 20.88 7.68
C ALA A 193 3.04 20.73 9.12
N ARG A 194 3.08 19.51 9.66
CA ARG A 194 3.57 19.21 11.01
C ARG A 194 5.08 19.31 11.15
N CYS A 195 5.81 18.87 10.13
CA CYS A 195 7.27 18.81 10.17
C CYS A 195 7.94 20.06 9.59
N GLY A 196 7.23 20.87 8.79
CA GLY A 196 7.82 22.00 8.07
C GLY A 196 8.81 21.56 6.96
N GLU A 197 8.71 20.32 6.50
CA GLU A 197 9.59 19.69 5.53
C GLU A 197 8.78 19.04 4.40
N THR A 198 9.39 18.78 3.24
CA THR A 198 8.74 18.04 2.16
C THR A 198 8.49 16.59 2.55
N LEU A 199 7.45 15.96 1.97
CA LEU A 199 7.15 14.55 2.23
C LEU A 199 8.32 13.63 1.84
N GLU A 200 9.06 13.94 0.77
CA GLU A 200 10.29 13.22 0.40
C GLU A 200 11.31 13.24 1.55
N ARG A 201 11.54 14.43 2.16
CA ARG A 201 12.48 14.58 3.25
C ARG A 201 12.01 13.84 4.51
N ILE A 202 10.71 13.89 4.79
CA ILE A 202 10.10 13.15 5.91
C ILE A 202 10.26 11.65 5.73
N LEU A 203 9.93 11.12 4.53
CA LEU A 203 10.11 9.70 4.25
C LEU A 203 11.58 9.27 4.35
N ARG A 204 12.51 10.06 3.83
CA ARG A 204 13.94 9.80 3.98
C ARG A 204 14.33 9.68 5.44
N THR A 205 14.04 10.71 6.23
CA THR A 205 14.43 10.78 7.64
C THR A 205 13.84 9.65 8.47
N TRP A 206 12.56 9.35 8.27
CA TRP A 206 11.82 8.46 9.16
C TRP A 206 11.70 7.02 8.67
N VAL A 207 11.91 6.73 7.38
CA VAL A 207 11.69 5.40 6.81
C VAL A 207 12.84 4.96 5.92
N LEU A 208 13.19 5.74 4.89
CA LEU A 208 14.02 5.24 3.81
C LEU A 208 15.47 5.06 4.23
N ASP A 209 16.12 6.11 4.75
CA ASP A 209 17.51 6.07 5.18
C ASP A 209 17.72 5.09 6.35
N PRO A 210 16.86 5.07 7.40
CA PRO A 210 16.96 4.09 8.47
C PRO A 210 16.87 2.63 8.04
N LEU A 211 16.18 2.34 6.92
CA LEU A 211 16.02 0.99 6.39
C LEU A 211 16.97 0.68 5.21
N GLY A 212 17.77 1.65 4.77
CA GLY A 212 18.66 1.51 3.61
C GLY A 212 17.89 1.29 2.30
N LEU A 213 16.78 2.03 2.10
CA LEU A 213 15.92 1.93 0.93
C LEU A 213 16.31 3.00 -0.10
N ASP A 214 17.53 2.87 -0.63
CA ASP A 214 18.21 3.93 -1.40
C ASP A 214 17.56 4.20 -2.75
N SER A 215 16.90 3.20 -3.34
CA SER A 215 16.23 3.34 -4.64
C SER A 215 14.87 4.03 -4.56
N VAL A 216 14.29 4.16 -3.36
CA VAL A 216 12.91 4.63 -3.18
C VAL A 216 12.86 6.17 -3.18
N ARG A 217 12.02 6.74 -4.06
CA ARG A 217 11.80 8.18 -4.19
C ARG A 217 10.53 8.50 -4.95
N PHE A 218 10.07 9.76 -4.90
CA PHE A 218 8.98 10.23 -5.74
C PHE A 218 9.46 10.41 -7.19
N GLY A 219 8.68 9.89 -8.14
CA GLY A 219 9.05 9.85 -9.56
C GLY A 219 10.17 8.86 -9.88
N PRO A 220 10.30 8.46 -11.14
CA PRO A 220 11.24 7.43 -11.57
C PRO A 220 12.72 7.85 -11.55
N HIS A 221 13.02 9.14 -11.79
CA HIS A 221 14.39 9.68 -11.86
C HIS A 221 15.36 8.84 -12.71
N GLY A 222 14.89 8.40 -13.89
CA GLY A 222 15.67 7.59 -14.83
C GLY A 222 14.82 6.47 -15.45
N PRO A 223 15.47 5.44 -16.03
CA PRO A 223 14.78 4.31 -16.60
C PRO A 223 13.99 3.54 -15.53
N ALA A 224 12.71 3.31 -15.83
CA ALA A 224 11.83 2.47 -15.03
C ALA A 224 11.17 1.45 -15.94
N ALA A 225 10.66 0.36 -15.37
CA ALA A 225 9.93 -0.65 -16.12
C ALA A 225 8.76 -0.01 -16.90
N PRO A 226 8.60 -0.34 -18.18
CA PRO A 226 7.55 0.25 -19.00
C PRO A 226 6.17 -0.17 -18.53
N MET A 227 5.24 0.77 -18.55
CA MET A 227 3.83 0.49 -18.30
C MET A 227 3.16 -0.12 -19.53
N HIS A 228 2.19 -0.96 -19.27
CA HIS A 228 1.35 -1.56 -20.31
C HIS A 228 -0.13 -1.37 -19.97
N SER A 229 -0.98 -1.44 -21.00
CA SER A 229 -2.42 -1.54 -20.83
C SER A 229 -2.96 -2.79 -21.49
N ARG A 230 -3.94 -3.42 -20.85
CA ARG A 230 -4.73 -4.49 -21.46
C ARG A 230 -6.05 -3.93 -21.95
N THR A 231 -6.22 -3.90 -23.24
CA THR A 231 -7.52 -3.59 -23.87
C THR A 231 -8.25 -4.88 -24.17
N ARG A 232 -9.49 -5.00 -23.68
CA ARG A 232 -10.40 -6.10 -24.01
C ARG A 232 -11.30 -5.65 -25.16
N TYR A 233 -11.55 -6.56 -26.10
CA TYR A 233 -12.40 -6.33 -27.25
C TYR A 233 -13.74 -7.06 -27.06
N GLU A 234 -14.76 -6.66 -27.82
CA GLU A 234 -16.10 -7.26 -27.77
C GLU A 234 -16.13 -8.75 -28.14
N ASP A 235 -15.17 -9.21 -28.96
CA ASP A 235 -14.99 -10.62 -29.32
C ASP A 235 -14.37 -11.47 -28.21
N GLY A 236 -14.12 -10.87 -27.03
CA GLY A 236 -13.47 -11.52 -25.87
C GLY A 236 -11.95 -11.59 -25.96
N SER A 237 -11.34 -11.17 -27.07
CA SER A 237 -9.88 -11.06 -27.18
C SER A 237 -9.34 -9.93 -26.30
N ALA A 238 -8.06 -10.02 -25.95
CA ALA A 238 -7.39 -8.97 -25.21
C ALA A 238 -5.97 -8.75 -25.76
N ARG A 239 -5.52 -7.51 -25.78
CA ARG A 239 -4.16 -7.14 -26.20
C ARG A 239 -3.46 -6.34 -25.12
N LEU A 240 -2.20 -6.67 -24.90
CA LEU A 240 -1.26 -5.80 -24.17
C LEU A 240 -0.63 -4.83 -25.16
N ALA A 241 -0.62 -3.56 -24.78
CA ALA A 241 0.06 -2.49 -25.51
C ALA A 241 0.89 -1.65 -24.54
N PRO A 242 2.01 -1.06 -25.00
CA PRO A 242 2.73 -0.06 -24.22
C PRO A 242 1.78 1.08 -23.82
N LEU A 243 1.93 1.58 -22.61
CA LEU A 243 1.16 2.69 -22.07
C LEU A 243 2.13 3.79 -21.61
N ASP A 244 2.01 4.96 -22.21
CA ASP A 244 2.75 6.13 -21.74
C ASP A 244 2.02 6.72 -20.51
N LEU A 245 2.24 6.09 -19.39
CA LEU A 245 1.75 6.53 -18.09
C LEU A 245 2.90 6.53 -17.10
N ARG A 246 3.23 7.70 -16.61
CA ARG A 246 4.37 7.93 -15.75
C ARG A 246 4.04 9.03 -14.74
N TYR A 247 4.45 8.85 -13.50
CA TYR A 247 4.43 9.91 -12.50
C TYR A 247 5.59 10.90 -12.81
N PRO A 248 5.41 12.22 -12.61
CA PRO A 248 6.47 13.19 -12.90
C PRO A 248 7.71 13.00 -12.01
N ASP A 249 8.89 13.31 -12.58
CA ASP A 249 10.16 13.28 -11.83
C ASP A 249 10.22 14.39 -10.75
N ASP A 250 9.60 15.54 -11.03
CA ASP A 250 9.52 16.70 -10.13
C ASP A 250 8.04 17.01 -9.84
N PRO A 251 7.44 16.36 -8.86
CA PRO A 251 6.03 16.55 -8.54
C PRO A 251 5.78 17.90 -7.84
N GLU A 252 4.77 18.64 -8.28
CA GLU A 252 4.29 19.85 -7.58
C GLU A 252 3.81 19.49 -6.16
N GLN A 253 3.13 18.36 -6.02
CA GLN A 253 2.69 17.80 -4.74
C GLN A 253 2.99 16.31 -4.70
N ALA A 254 3.89 15.91 -3.81
CA ALA A 254 4.25 14.51 -3.61
C ALA A 254 3.02 13.68 -3.24
N ALA A 255 2.71 12.64 -4.04
CA ALA A 255 1.57 11.76 -3.77
C ALA A 255 1.96 10.67 -2.78
N GLY A 256 1.75 10.91 -1.49
CA GLY A 256 2.01 9.94 -0.42
C GLY A 256 1.24 8.62 -0.59
N GLY A 257 0.11 8.68 -1.29
CA GLY A 257 -0.71 7.52 -1.63
C GLY A 257 -0.32 6.78 -2.91
N GLY A 258 0.65 7.28 -3.71
CA GLY A 258 0.86 6.62 -5.01
C GLY A 258 2.08 7.04 -5.84
N GLY A 259 2.90 7.98 -5.39
CA GLY A 259 3.95 8.58 -6.23
C GLY A 259 5.34 7.94 -6.14
N LEU A 260 5.56 6.96 -5.26
CA LEU A 260 6.87 6.36 -5.09
C LEU A 260 7.21 5.36 -6.19
N TYR A 261 8.47 5.41 -6.58
CA TYR A 261 9.18 4.42 -7.37
C TYR A 261 10.30 3.82 -6.55
N GLY A 262 10.73 2.62 -6.90
CA GLY A 262 11.85 1.96 -6.26
C GLY A 262 12.03 0.55 -6.81
N THR A 263 13.01 -0.15 -6.28
CA THR A 263 13.28 -1.53 -6.71
C THR A 263 12.46 -2.54 -5.90
N PRO A 264 12.05 -3.67 -6.48
CA PRO A 264 11.45 -4.79 -5.76
C PRO A 264 12.29 -5.25 -4.56
N ARG A 265 13.61 -5.19 -4.65
CA ARG A 265 14.54 -5.48 -3.56
C ARG A 265 14.31 -4.58 -2.33
N ASP A 266 14.22 -3.27 -2.53
CA ASP A 266 13.99 -2.33 -1.43
C ASP A 266 12.59 -2.47 -0.85
N PHE A 267 11.59 -2.78 -1.70
CA PHE A 267 10.26 -3.09 -1.19
C PHE A 267 10.26 -4.35 -0.31
N LEU A 268 10.95 -5.42 -0.71
CA LEU A 268 11.11 -6.63 0.12
C LEU A 268 11.85 -6.34 1.43
N ARG A 269 12.84 -5.43 1.44
CA ARG A 269 13.49 -4.97 2.67
C ARG A 269 12.49 -4.30 3.63
N LEU A 270 11.60 -3.45 3.13
CA LEU A 270 10.51 -2.87 3.93
C LEU A 270 9.64 -3.98 4.54
N LEU A 271 9.19 -4.96 3.72
CA LEU A 271 8.34 -6.05 4.22
C LEU A 271 9.05 -6.88 5.29
N ARG A 272 10.34 -7.16 5.12
CA ARG A 272 11.15 -7.87 6.12
C ARG A 272 11.31 -7.07 7.41
N ALA A 273 11.44 -5.75 7.32
CA ALA A 273 11.50 -4.89 8.49
C ALA A 273 10.17 -4.88 9.25
N LEU A 274 9.03 -4.80 8.54
CA LEU A 274 7.70 -4.94 9.14
C LEU A 274 7.50 -6.32 9.78
N LEU A 275 7.95 -7.38 9.11
CA LEU A 275 7.87 -8.75 9.63
C LEU A 275 8.70 -8.92 10.91
N ALA A 276 9.89 -8.33 10.98
CA ALA A 276 10.79 -8.39 12.13
C ALA A 276 10.26 -7.60 13.34
N ASP A 277 9.51 -6.52 13.11
CA ASP A 277 8.96 -5.64 14.15
C ASP A 277 8.00 -6.38 15.12
N SER A 278 7.49 -7.54 14.73
CA SER A 278 6.60 -8.38 15.54
C SER A 278 7.29 -9.33 16.50
N ALA A 279 8.62 -9.50 16.43
CA ALA A 279 9.32 -10.45 17.28
C ALA A 279 9.27 -9.97 18.75
N PRO A 280 8.90 -10.85 19.73
CA PRO A 280 9.06 -10.51 21.12
C PRO A 280 10.53 -10.20 21.36
N GLN A 281 10.83 -8.99 21.84
CA GLN A 281 12.19 -8.61 22.20
C GLN A 281 12.68 -9.60 23.25
N ARG A 282 13.78 -10.32 22.96
CA ARG A 282 14.51 -11.01 24.02
C ARG A 282 14.93 -9.92 25.00
N SER A 283 14.36 -9.97 26.21
CA SER A 283 14.66 -9.05 27.29
C SER A 283 16.17 -9.10 27.58
N ASN A 284 16.91 -8.14 27.05
CA ASN A 284 18.17 -7.75 27.66
C ASN A 284 17.82 -6.86 28.85
N ALA A 285 18.44 -7.15 29.99
CA ALA A 285 18.18 -6.63 31.31
C ALA A 285 17.91 -5.11 31.41
N PRO A 286 17.24 -4.63 32.49
CA PRO A 286 16.72 -3.28 32.60
C PRO A 286 17.85 -2.25 32.70
N GLY A 287 18.01 -1.42 31.68
CA GLY A 287 18.76 -0.19 31.71
C GLY A 287 17.86 0.96 32.13
N SER A 288 18.34 1.75 33.11
CA SER A 288 17.66 2.87 33.75
C SER A 288 17.03 3.88 32.79
N PRO A 289 15.90 4.53 33.16
CA PRO A 289 15.28 5.58 32.35
C PRO A 289 16.17 6.83 32.31
N ALA A 290 16.36 7.39 31.11
CA ALA A 290 17.01 8.68 30.94
C ALA A 290 16.09 9.83 31.44
N PRO A 291 16.65 10.89 32.05
CA PRO A 291 15.85 11.99 32.57
C PRO A 291 15.30 12.88 31.44
N HIS A 292 14.03 13.18 31.50
CA HIS A 292 13.42 14.24 30.70
C HIS A 292 13.94 15.59 31.08
N SER A 293 14.75 16.23 30.25
CA SER A 293 15.00 17.67 30.34
C SER A 293 14.08 18.38 29.35
N ALA A 294 13.15 19.17 29.91
CA ALA A 294 12.36 20.13 29.16
C ALA A 294 13.28 21.28 28.73
N ASP A 295 13.66 21.31 27.46
CA ASP A 295 14.28 22.48 26.85
C ASP A 295 13.46 22.89 25.62
N SER A 296 12.96 24.11 25.64
CA SER A 296 12.06 24.71 24.66
C SER A 296 12.81 25.26 23.45
N GLY A 297 13.43 24.36 22.68
CA GLY A 297 13.98 24.66 21.38
C GLY A 297 13.28 23.76 20.35
N SER A 298 12.96 24.28 19.15
CA SER A 298 12.43 23.49 18.04
C SER A 298 13.25 22.21 17.91
N PRO A 299 12.62 20.99 17.91
CA PRO A 299 13.37 19.77 17.82
C PRO A 299 14.04 19.69 16.46
N ALA A 300 15.37 19.74 16.44
CA ALA A 300 16.12 19.31 15.26
C ALA A 300 15.73 17.86 14.98
N LEU A 301 15.22 17.57 13.76
CA LEU A 301 14.83 16.24 13.30
C LEU A 301 16.09 15.34 13.21
N GLY A 302 16.53 14.82 14.35
CA GLY A 302 17.58 13.82 14.41
C GLY A 302 17.01 12.46 13.99
N SER A 303 17.56 11.86 12.91
CA SER A 303 17.21 10.50 12.50
C SER A 303 17.48 9.51 13.63
N PRO A 304 16.49 8.76 14.14
CA PRO A 304 16.77 7.66 15.05
C PRO A 304 17.45 6.54 14.25
N GLY A 305 18.73 6.31 14.51
CA GLY A 305 19.46 5.19 13.88
C GLY A 305 18.81 3.84 14.22
N ILE A 306 18.36 3.11 13.20
CA ILE A 306 17.71 1.80 13.34
C ILE A 306 18.72 0.67 12.99
N THR A 307 19.84 0.60 13.62
CA THR A 307 20.61 -0.63 13.65
C THR A 307 20.17 -1.45 14.86
N GLY A 308 19.17 -2.33 14.66
CA GLY A 308 18.68 -3.27 15.68
C GLY A 308 17.53 -2.77 16.58
N ALA A 309 17.03 -1.56 16.40
CA ALA A 309 15.84 -1.07 17.09
C ALA A 309 14.55 -1.43 16.35
N PRO A 310 13.40 -1.65 17.05
CA PRO A 310 12.11 -1.87 16.39
C PRO A 310 11.67 -0.64 15.58
N LEU A 311 10.85 -0.88 14.55
CA LEU A 311 10.30 0.19 13.70
C LEU A 311 9.37 1.12 14.48
N LEU A 312 8.55 0.52 15.34
CA LEU A 312 7.55 1.18 16.16
C LEU A 312 7.69 0.70 17.62
N SER A 313 7.22 1.49 18.57
CA SER A 313 7.05 1.00 19.93
C SER A 313 6.13 -0.23 19.96
N PRO A 314 6.28 -1.16 20.92
CA PRO A 314 5.45 -2.37 20.96
C PRO A 314 3.94 -2.08 21.02
N VAL A 315 3.54 -1.01 21.71
CA VAL A 315 2.14 -0.58 21.82
C VAL A 315 1.63 -0.10 20.45
N LEU A 316 2.38 0.76 19.78
CA LEU A 316 1.97 1.30 18.49
C LEU A 316 2.06 0.24 17.38
N SER A 317 3.04 -0.67 17.43
CA SER A 317 3.12 -1.80 16.50
C SER A 317 1.89 -2.72 16.61
N ALA A 318 1.43 -3.01 17.82
CA ALA A 318 0.20 -3.78 18.04
C ALA A 318 -1.04 -3.03 17.52
N GLU A 319 -1.16 -1.73 17.82
CA GLU A 319 -2.25 -0.88 17.33
C GLU A 319 -2.24 -0.77 15.80
N ALA A 320 -1.07 -0.61 15.19
CA ALA A 320 -0.91 -0.45 13.74
C ALA A 320 -1.40 -1.66 12.95
N ARG A 321 -1.29 -2.87 13.51
CA ARG A 321 -1.69 -4.12 12.88
C ARG A 321 -3.14 -4.51 13.16
N ARG A 322 -3.74 -3.95 14.20
CA ARG A 322 -5.10 -4.26 14.61
C ARG A 322 -6.12 -3.84 13.54
N ALA A 323 -7.16 -4.63 13.36
CA ALA A 323 -8.36 -4.24 12.61
C ALA A 323 -9.00 -3.00 13.24
N GLN A 324 -9.15 -1.93 12.46
CA GLN A 324 -9.61 -0.61 12.93
C GLN A 324 -11.10 -0.38 12.68
N LEU A 325 -11.73 -1.17 11.81
CA LEU A 325 -13.07 -0.90 11.31
C LEU A 325 -14.09 -1.87 11.91
N PRO A 326 -15.36 -1.46 12.01
CA PRO A 326 -16.45 -2.40 12.21
C PRO A 326 -16.44 -3.48 11.13
N ALA A 327 -16.86 -4.70 11.50
CA ALA A 327 -17.01 -5.78 10.53
C ALA A 327 -17.93 -5.34 9.36
N SER A 328 -17.64 -5.80 8.15
CA SER A 328 -18.39 -5.48 6.92
C SER A 328 -18.26 -4.06 6.36
N TRP A 329 -17.43 -3.18 6.92
CA TRP A 329 -17.20 -1.87 6.32
C TRP A 329 -16.36 -1.94 5.05
N VAL A 330 -15.32 -2.78 5.03
CA VAL A 330 -14.57 -3.06 3.80
C VAL A 330 -15.47 -3.89 2.89
N SER A 331 -15.70 -3.41 1.70
CA SER A 331 -16.65 -3.99 0.75
C SER A 331 -16.10 -3.97 -0.67
N PRO A 332 -16.60 -4.85 -1.55
CA PRO A 332 -16.23 -4.87 -2.95
C PRO A 332 -16.28 -3.49 -3.59
N ARG A 333 -15.34 -3.21 -4.47
CA ARG A 333 -15.28 -1.95 -5.21
C ARG A 333 -15.68 -2.16 -6.66
N ARG A 334 -16.53 -1.25 -7.13
CA ARG A 334 -16.93 -1.19 -8.53
C ARG A 334 -16.12 -0.14 -9.25
N SER A 335 -15.68 -0.48 -10.45
CA SER A 335 -14.96 0.44 -11.32
C SER A 335 -15.90 1.53 -11.84
N ALA A 336 -15.48 2.79 -11.70
CA ALA A 336 -16.08 3.91 -12.40
C ALA A 336 -15.28 4.28 -13.67
N LEU A 337 -14.09 3.69 -13.85
CA LEU A 337 -13.21 3.87 -15.00
C LEU A 337 -12.53 2.55 -15.37
N PRO A 338 -13.14 1.70 -16.23
CA PRO A 338 -12.61 0.37 -16.57
C PRO A 338 -11.21 0.34 -17.18
N ALA A 339 -10.76 1.44 -17.80
CA ALA A 339 -9.38 1.56 -18.27
C ALA A 339 -8.35 1.62 -17.13
N SER A 340 -8.75 2.04 -15.94
CA SER A 340 -7.88 2.14 -14.76
C SER A 340 -7.97 0.92 -13.85
N THR A 341 -9.16 0.38 -13.65
CA THR A 341 -9.39 -0.75 -12.74
C THR A 341 -10.55 -1.62 -13.20
N GLU A 342 -10.44 -2.92 -12.99
CA GLU A 342 -11.59 -3.84 -12.98
C GLU A 342 -12.38 -3.63 -11.67
N ASP A 343 -13.56 -4.26 -11.57
CA ASP A 343 -14.22 -4.49 -10.29
C ASP A 343 -13.35 -5.39 -9.42
N TRP A 344 -13.29 -5.14 -8.10
CA TRP A 344 -12.52 -6.00 -7.24
C TRP A 344 -13.17 -6.25 -5.88
N ASP A 345 -12.94 -7.46 -5.42
CA ASP A 345 -13.24 -7.95 -4.08
C ASP A 345 -12.11 -8.92 -3.73
N PHE A 346 -11.10 -8.41 -3.05
CA PHE A 346 -9.87 -9.17 -2.90
C PHE A 346 -10.05 -10.45 -2.11
N ILE A 347 -10.89 -10.44 -1.07
CA ILE A 347 -10.94 -11.61 -0.20
C ILE A 347 -12.22 -11.62 0.68
N PRO A 348 -13.42 -11.79 0.10
CA PRO A 348 -14.68 -11.77 0.87
C PRO A 348 -14.74 -12.86 1.95
N GLU A 349 -14.01 -13.97 1.76
CA GLU A 349 -14.03 -15.13 2.65
C GLU A 349 -13.11 -14.97 3.87
N GLN A 350 -12.14 -14.07 3.84
CA GLN A 350 -11.17 -13.86 4.93
C GLN A 350 -11.64 -12.85 5.98
N GLY A 351 -12.78 -12.21 5.78
CA GLY A 351 -13.25 -11.15 6.65
C GLY A 351 -12.31 -9.94 6.59
N ASP A 352 -12.28 -9.28 5.45
CA ASP A 352 -11.42 -8.12 5.23
C ASP A 352 -11.73 -7.00 6.20
N ASN A 353 -10.68 -6.33 6.63
CA ASN A 353 -10.71 -5.16 7.47
C ASN A 353 -9.57 -4.23 7.05
N TRP A 354 -9.42 -3.12 7.72
CA TRP A 354 -8.33 -2.18 7.49
C TRP A 354 -7.58 -1.90 8.78
N SER A 355 -6.26 -1.93 8.73
CA SER A 355 -5.34 -1.56 9.79
C SER A 355 -4.77 -0.15 9.52
N LEU A 356 -3.86 0.35 10.35
CA LEU A 356 -3.19 1.61 10.06
C LEU A 356 -2.11 1.48 8.97
N LEU A 357 -1.73 0.25 8.57
CA LEU A 357 -0.70 -0.02 7.55
C LEU A 357 -1.28 -0.47 6.20
N GLY A 358 -2.53 -0.91 6.16
CA GLY A 358 -3.17 -1.44 4.96
C GLY A 358 -4.31 -2.41 5.28
N MET A 359 -4.72 -3.20 4.30
CA MET A 359 -5.76 -4.20 4.48
C MET A 359 -5.26 -5.34 5.38
N THR A 360 -6.13 -5.82 6.27
CA THR A 360 -5.86 -6.96 7.16
C THR A 360 -7.02 -7.95 7.11
N ASN A 361 -6.72 -9.24 7.19
CA ASN A 361 -7.72 -10.29 7.28
C ASN A 361 -8.02 -10.63 8.74
N THR A 362 -9.30 -10.89 9.06
CA THR A 362 -9.75 -11.25 10.42
C THR A 362 -9.89 -12.76 10.62
N ARG A 363 -9.78 -13.53 9.55
CA ARG A 363 -9.81 -15.00 9.51
C ARG A 363 -8.69 -15.52 8.62
N THR A 364 -8.31 -16.78 8.79
CA THR A 364 -7.32 -17.42 7.91
C THR A 364 -7.83 -17.39 6.46
N GLY A 365 -7.00 -16.93 5.55
CA GLY A 365 -7.30 -16.87 4.14
C GLY A 365 -7.23 -18.22 3.43
N PRO A 366 -7.86 -18.35 2.25
CA PRO A 366 -7.86 -19.60 1.48
C PRO A 366 -6.45 -20.05 1.08
N HIS A 367 -5.52 -19.11 0.97
CA HIS A 367 -4.13 -19.36 0.59
C HIS A 367 -3.17 -19.50 1.79
N GLY A 368 -3.69 -19.45 3.02
CA GLY A 368 -2.92 -19.76 4.23
C GLY A 368 -2.48 -18.56 5.05
N ARG A 369 -2.67 -17.31 4.58
CA ARG A 369 -2.35 -16.13 5.38
C ARG A 369 -3.17 -16.11 6.66
N ALA A 370 -2.45 -16.03 7.80
CA ALA A 370 -3.04 -16.06 9.13
C ALA A 370 -3.85 -14.79 9.45
N PRO A 371 -4.80 -14.86 10.40
CA PRO A 371 -5.51 -13.67 10.87
C PRO A 371 -4.56 -12.56 11.33
N GLY A 372 -4.90 -11.32 11.06
CA GLY A 372 -4.05 -10.16 11.34
C GLY A 372 -2.93 -9.95 10.32
N GLY A 373 -2.82 -10.78 9.29
CA GLY A 373 -1.88 -10.56 8.20
C GLY A 373 -2.17 -9.26 7.46
N LEU A 374 -1.13 -8.58 6.99
CA LEU A 374 -1.21 -7.37 6.19
C LEU A 374 -1.14 -7.70 4.70
N MET A 375 -1.92 -7.01 3.91
CA MET A 375 -1.75 -6.97 2.45
C MET A 375 -2.13 -5.61 1.89
N TRP A 376 -1.66 -5.31 0.71
CA TRP A 376 -2.22 -4.30 -0.16
C TRP A 376 -1.71 -4.48 -1.60
N ALA A 377 -2.12 -3.52 -2.46
CA ALA A 377 -1.85 -3.58 -3.88
C ALA A 377 -1.50 -2.20 -4.46
N GLY A 378 -0.79 -2.20 -5.58
CA GLY A 378 -0.54 -1.03 -6.42
C GLY A 378 -1.35 -1.08 -7.71
N LEU A 379 -1.76 0.07 -8.22
CA LEU A 379 -2.55 0.24 -9.44
C LEU A 379 -1.98 -0.55 -10.65
N CYS A 380 -0.66 -0.75 -10.67
CA CYS A 380 0.06 -1.47 -11.71
C CYS A 380 0.01 -3.00 -11.59
N ASN A 381 -0.96 -3.56 -10.86
CA ASN A 381 -1.06 -4.98 -10.53
C ASN A 381 0.18 -5.51 -9.79
N SER A 382 0.64 -4.75 -8.82
CA SER A 382 1.64 -5.17 -7.85
C SER A 382 0.97 -5.43 -6.51
N TYR A 383 1.31 -6.52 -5.86
CA TYR A 383 0.64 -7.01 -4.65
C TYR A 383 1.68 -7.42 -3.62
N PHE A 384 1.35 -7.32 -2.31
CA PHE A 384 2.22 -7.81 -1.25
C PHE A 384 1.43 -8.35 -0.06
N TRP A 385 2.10 -9.15 0.77
CA TRP A 385 1.62 -9.54 2.10
C TRP A 385 2.75 -9.51 3.13
N VAL A 386 2.34 -9.42 4.40
CA VAL A 386 3.15 -9.74 5.58
C VAL A 386 2.30 -10.64 6.49
N ASP A 387 2.78 -11.82 6.78
CA ASP A 387 2.16 -12.79 7.68
C ASP A 387 3.05 -12.98 8.92
N TRP A 388 2.69 -12.33 9.98
CA TRP A 388 3.47 -12.34 11.22
C TRP A 388 3.42 -13.67 11.94
N GLU A 389 2.29 -14.39 11.88
CA GLU A 389 2.09 -15.70 12.50
C GLU A 389 2.97 -16.76 11.82
N ASN A 390 2.88 -16.87 10.50
CA ASN A 390 3.68 -17.79 9.71
C ASN A 390 5.10 -17.30 9.47
N ARG A 391 5.44 -16.05 9.85
CA ARG A 391 6.74 -15.40 9.67
C ARG A 391 7.19 -15.40 8.22
N ASP A 392 6.29 -14.97 7.35
CA ASP A 392 6.49 -14.92 5.91
C ASP A 392 6.01 -13.59 5.34
N CYS A 393 6.66 -13.12 4.29
CA CYS A 393 6.22 -11.97 3.52
C CYS A 393 6.60 -12.16 2.06
N GLY A 394 5.88 -11.50 1.16
CA GLY A 394 6.19 -11.55 -0.24
C GLY A 394 5.52 -10.46 -1.05
N ALA A 395 5.97 -10.33 -2.29
CA ALA A 395 5.41 -9.40 -3.25
C ALA A 395 5.48 -9.96 -4.66
N LEU A 396 4.51 -9.54 -5.47
CA LEU A 396 4.44 -9.80 -6.89
C LEU A 396 4.37 -8.45 -7.61
N PHE A 397 5.22 -8.26 -8.61
CA PHE A 397 5.28 -7.05 -9.40
C PHE A 397 4.96 -7.32 -10.85
N THR A 398 4.06 -6.53 -11.39
CA THR A 398 3.89 -6.27 -12.81
C THR A 398 3.81 -4.76 -13.03
N GLN A 399 3.72 -4.32 -14.29
CA GLN A 399 3.54 -2.89 -14.59
C GLN A 399 2.48 -2.75 -15.69
N MET A 400 1.21 -2.99 -15.32
CA MET A 400 0.10 -2.96 -16.27
C MET A 400 -1.22 -2.48 -15.67
N LEU A 401 -2.09 -1.95 -16.54
CA LEU A 401 -3.50 -1.64 -16.29
C LEU A 401 -4.42 -2.56 -17.11
N PRO A 402 -5.71 -2.68 -16.77
CA PRO A 402 -6.36 -2.18 -15.56
C PRO A 402 -5.89 -2.91 -14.29
N PHE A 403 -6.04 -2.26 -13.16
CA PHE A 403 -5.83 -2.87 -11.84
C PHE A 403 -6.83 -4.00 -11.58
N ALA A 404 -6.47 -4.92 -10.69
CA ALA A 404 -7.24 -6.12 -10.34
C ALA A 404 -7.44 -7.06 -11.55
N ASP A 405 -6.42 -7.12 -12.42
CA ASP A 405 -6.42 -8.07 -13.52
C ASP A 405 -6.54 -9.51 -13.01
N PRO A 406 -7.52 -10.31 -13.51
CA PRO A 406 -7.75 -11.66 -13.00
C PRO A 406 -6.54 -12.58 -13.08
N CYS A 407 -5.69 -12.45 -14.13
CA CYS A 407 -4.49 -13.26 -14.25
C CYS A 407 -3.43 -12.88 -13.21
N ALA A 408 -3.26 -11.59 -12.93
CA ALA A 408 -2.34 -11.14 -11.89
C ALA A 408 -2.82 -11.54 -10.49
N LEU A 409 -4.13 -11.49 -10.23
CA LEU A 409 -4.73 -11.95 -8.96
C LEU A 409 -4.59 -13.46 -8.76
N GLU A 410 -4.81 -14.27 -9.83
CA GLU A 410 -4.58 -15.71 -9.80
C GLU A 410 -3.13 -16.04 -9.41
N LEU A 411 -2.16 -15.37 -10.04
CA LEU A 411 -0.75 -15.57 -9.74
C LEU A 411 -0.36 -15.11 -8.35
N PHE A 412 -0.92 -14.00 -7.86
CA PHE A 412 -0.72 -13.57 -6.49
C PHE A 412 -1.25 -14.61 -5.49
N SER A 413 -2.43 -15.18 -5.74
CA SER A 413 -3.01 -16.25 -4.93
C SER A 413 -2.15 -17.51 -4.91
N LEU A 414 -1.59 -17.92 -6.07
CA LEU A 414 -0.68 -19.05 -6.17
C LEU A 414 0.64 -18.79 -5.42
N LEU A 415 1.16 -17.56 -5.47
CA LEU A 415 2.35 -17.18 -4.73
C LEU A 415 2.07 -17.17 -3.22
N GLU A 416 0.96 -16.63 -2.79
CA GLU A 416 0.53 -16.62 -1.37
C GLU A 416 0.32 -18.05 -0.83
N ALA A 417 -0.09 -19.00 -1.68
CA ALA A 417 -0.22 -20.40 -1.30
C ALA A 417 1.12 -21.09 -0.97
N THR A 418 2.26 -20.41 -1.19
CA THR A 418 3.59 -20.86 -0.74
C THR A 418 3.87 -20.53 0.73
N ILE A 419 2.99 -19.79 1.41
CA ILE A 419 3.10 -19.48 2.84
C ILE A 419 3.13 -20.79 3.65
N PRO A 420 4.08 -20.93 4.58
CA PRO A 420 4.12 -22.09 5.46
C PRO A 420 2.83 -22.20 6.28
N ARG A 421 2.17 -23.33 6.24
CA ARG A 421 1.09 -23.62 7.21
C ARG A 421 1.73 -24.28 8.42
N THR A 422 1.74 -23.56 9.55
CA THR A 422 2.23 -24.09 10.85
C THR A 422 1.29 -25.14 11.41
#